data_8432f8fcef3220785ac2b52b95f47774
#
_entry.id   8432f8fcef3220785ac2b52b95f47774
#
_cell.length_a   1.000
_cell.length_b   1.000
_cell.length_c   1.000
_cell.angle_alpha   90.00
_cell.angle_beta   90.00
_cell.angle_gamma   90.00
#
_symmetry.space_group_name_H-M   'P 1'
#
loop_
_entity.id
_entity.type
_entity.pdbx_description
1 polymer ?
#
loop_
_entity_poly.entity_id
_entity_poly.type
_entity_poly.pdbx_seq_one_letter_code
_entity_poly.pdbx_strand_id
1 'polypeptide(L)'
;MAVSPVRRQSLIGLFATIGSTLLGFVATVYIAHAAGAEALGAFYLLSAYLGFLLLASDPGLGGAAAQRIAERNEPAAHFSAYAIIRVALALAVAAGLVAAGPLFVDLGASGLFPWLVLALLAATLAGIVATGVWATGQAGIGQVAELVGVGARVAIQVAAVAAGYGAAGLAGGLVAGTLAAALVNLRFLPLRPVRFGARHVASLAPFALWSFLITLVAVVSANADTVLIGHLLSDREVALYRIPLQLAALAVLSTMPLRASLAPRIAGWTKAGALDEAAAALARAWTFALLLAVPAAVGGLLLADRLLYFLYGAEFAGAAPALSVLFLAQLVSVGSLLEGMALSAVGRPRGAFAAAGAGAVVLVIGDLALIPVCGVAGAALALLASTAVATVLARLLLRRTVRVRLERRPLGAIAFGAGLMAGAVLAYRAVLPPDSLLLLVGAVALGAVVYLGAVLALDPTIRAEVAGLARAVL
;
A
#
# COMPACT_ATOMS: atom_id res chain seq x y z
N MET A 1 2.13 -23.14 -27.12
CA MET A 1 1.22 -23.46 -26.00
C MET A 1 0.38 -22.23 -25.70
N ALA A 2 -0.96 -22.31 -25.80
CA ALA A 2 -1.83 -21.19 -25.47
C ALA A 2 -1.80 -20.94 -23.96
N VAL A 3 -1.40 -19.74 -23.55
CA VAL A 3 -1.38 -19.34 -22.13
C VAL A 3 -2.81 -19.35 -21.61
N SER A 4 -3.08 -20.06 -20.51
CA SER A 4 -4.42 -20.10 -19.92
C SER A 4 -4.92 -18.69 -19.63
N PRO A 5 -6.25 -18.42 -19.77
CA PRO A 5 -6.82 -17.09 -19.55
C PRO A 5 -6.43 -16.47 -18.19
N VAL A 6 -6.35 -17.31 -17.14
CA VAL A 6 -5.95 -16.87 -15.78
C VAL A 6 -4.48 -16.43 -15.76
N ARG A 7 -3.58 -17.20 -16.40
CA ARG A 7 -2.16 -16.84 -16.43
C ARG A 7 -1.91 -15.55 -17.22
N ARG A 8 -2.63 -15.34 -18.31
CA ARG A 8 -2.58 -14.10 -19.09
C ARG A 8 -3.05 -12.90 -18.26
N GLN A 9 -4.16 -13.02 -17.52
CA GLN A 9 -4.67 -11.96 -16.66
C GLN A 9 -3.69 -11.65 -15.52
N SER A 10 -3.08 -12.66 -14.90
CA SER A 10 -2.08 -12.48 -13.85
C SER A 10 -0.83 -11.74 -14.33
N LEU A 11 -0.35 -12.04 -15.55
CA LEU A 11 0.79 -11.34 -16.15
C LEU A 11 0.46 -9.88 -16.47
N ILE A 12 -0.70 -9.62 -17.07
CA ILE A 12 -1.17 -8.26 -17.34
C ILE A 12 -1.26 -7.47 -16.03
N GLY A 13 -1.85 -8.05 -14.99
CA GLY A 13 -1.95 -7.43 -13.67
C GLY A 13 -0.58 -7.09 -13.06
N LEU A 14 0.39 -8.01 -13.16
CA LEU A 14 1.74 -7.78 -12.65
C LEU A 14 2.43 -6.61 -13.37
N PHE A 15 2.41 -6.59 -14.71
CA PHE A 15 2.99 -5.49 -15.49
C PHE A 15 2.27 -4.17 -15.24
N ALA A 16 0.95 -4.17 -15.12
CA ALA A 16 0.18 -2.98 -14.81
C ALA A 16 0.54 -2.43 -13.42
N THR A 17 0.65 -3.30 -12.41
CA THR A 17 1.02 -2.90 -11.04
C THR A 17 2.45 -2.34 -10.97
N ILE A 18 3.42 -3.01 -11.60
CA ILE A 18 4.81 -2.51 -11.64
C ILE A 18 4.85 -1.18 -12.39
N GLY A 19 4.22 -1.10 -13.55
CA GLY A 19 4.17 0.11 -14.36
C GLY A 19 3.55 1.30 -13.62
N SER A 20 2.41 1.09 -12.95
CA SER A 20 1.75 2.15 -12.17
C SER A 20 2.58 2.60 -10.97
N THR A 21 3.27 1.66 -10.29
CA THR A 21 4.15 1.97 -9.16
C THR A 21 5.35 2.80 -9.60
N LEU A 22 6.04 2.38 -10.67
CA LEU A 22 7.19 3.12 -11.20
C LEU A 22 6.79 4.49 -11.72
N LEU A 23 5.69 4.57 -12.48
CA LEU A 23 5.18 5.84 -13.00
C LEU A 23 4.80 6.80 -11.86
N GLY A 24 4.10 6.28 -10.84
CA GLY A 24 3.76 7.06 -9.64
C GLY A 24 5.00 7.55 -8.88
N PHE A 25 6.02 6.69 -8.74
CA PHE A 25 7.27 7.05 -8.07
C PHE A 25 8.02 8.17 -8.82
N VAL A 26 8.24 8.00 -10.13
CA VAL A 26 8.92 9.01 -10.97
C VAL A 26 8.15 10.33 -10.96
N ALA A 27 6.82 10.26 -11.06
CA ALA A 27 5.98 11.45 -10.98
C ALA A 27 6.11 12.16 -9.62
N THR A 28 6.15 11.42 -8.52
CA THR A 28 6.32 12.00 -7.18
C THR A 28 7.68 12.71 -7.04
N VAL A 29 8.74 12.13 -7.60
CA VAL A 29 10.08 12.76 -7.63
C VAL A 29 10.01 14.11 -8.38
N TYR A 30 9.42 14.14 -9.57
CA TYR A 30 9.26 15.37 -10.34
C TYR A 30 8.40 16.42 -9.60
N ILE A 31 7.24 15.99 -9.09
CA ILE A 31 6.29 16.87 -8.40
C ILE A 31 6.90 17.46 -7.12
N ALA A 32 7.71 16.69 -6.39
CA ALA A 32 8.40 17.16 -5.19
C ALA A 32 9.30 18.36 -5.48
N HIS A 33 10.05 18.32 -6.60
CA HIS A 33 10.92 19.41 -7.01
C HIS A 33 10.13 20.60 -7.59
N ALA A 34 9.03 20.35 -8.29
CA ALA A 34 8.30 21.38 -9.03
C ALA A 34 7.22 22.09 -8.19
N ALA A 35 6.55 21.37 -7.27
CA ALA A 35 5.44 21.90 -6.47
C ALA A 35 5.83 22.17 -5.00
N GLY A 36 6.93 21.56 -4.51
CA GLY A 36 7.39 21.67 -3.13
C GLY A 36 6.61 20.83 -2.12
N ALA A 37 7.06 20.85 -0.85
CA ALA A 37 6.50 20.01 0.20
C ALA A 37 5.09 20.47 0.62
N GLU A 38 4.81 21.76 0.62
CA GLU A 38 3.51 22.28 1.05
C GLU A 38 2.37 21.82 0.14
N ALA A 39 2.52 21.98 -1.18
CA ALA A 39 1.52 21.54 -2.15
C ALA A 39 1.31 20.01 -2.15
N LEU A 40 2.41 19.24 -1.99
CA LEU A 40 2.33 17.79 -1.86
C LEU A 40 1.65 17.37 -0.56
N GLY A 41 1.95 18.05 0.54
CA GLY A 41 1.36 17.78 1.83
C GLY A 41 -0.15 18.00 1.84
N ALA A 42 -0.59 19.16 1.33
CA ALA A 42 -2.01 19.48 1.17
C ALA A 42 -2.73 18.42 0.31
N PHE A 43 -2.09 17.96 -0.79
CA PHE A 43 -2.62 16.89 -1.63
C PHE A 43 -2.71 15.53 -0.90
N TYR A 44 -1.68 15.16 -0.12
CA TYR A 44 -1.71 13.92 0.67
C TYR A 44 -2.74 13.98 1.79
N LEU A 45 -2.90 15.14 2.43
CA LEU A 45 -3.94 15.37 3.44
C LEU A 45 -5.34 15.23 2.83
N LEU A 46 -5.60 15.85 1.67
CA LEU A 46 -6.84 15.67 0.90
C LEU A 46 -7.08 14.18 0.61
N SER A 47 -6.05 13.46 0.17
CA SER A 47 -6.16 12.03 -0.15
C SER A 47 -6.48 11.18 1.09
N ALA A 48 -5.94 11.53 2.25
CA ALA A 48 -6.22 10.86 3.52
C ALA A 48 -7.67 11.11 3.99
N TYR A 49 -8.15 12.34 3.92
CA TYR A 49 -9.56 12.64 4.19
C TYR A 49 -10.49 11.91 3.23
N LEU A 50 -10.16 11.89 1.94
CA LEU A 50 -10.92 11.12 0.95
C LEU A 50 -11.04 9.65 1.33
N GLY A 51 -9.97 9.03 1.84
CA GLY A 51 -9.98 7.65 2.33
C GLY A 51 -11.04 7.41 3.42
N PHE A 52 -11.15 8.30 4.41
CA PHE A 52 -12.17 8.21 5.46
C PHE A 52 -13.58 8.50 4.93
N LEU A 53 -13.74 9.47 4.04
CA LEU A 53 -15.04 9.77 3.42
C LEU A 53 -15.54 8.62 2.54
N LEU A 54 -14.65 7.95 1.81
CA LEU A 54 -14.97 6.75 1.04
C LEU A 54 -15.39 5.60 1.93
N LEU A 55 -14.77 5.42 3.10
CA LEU A 55 -15.21 4.44 4.10
C LEU A 55 -16.63 4.75 4.61
N ALA A 56 -16.94 6.02 4.86
CA ALA A 56 -18.28 6.44 5.27
C ALA A 56 -19.33 6.24 4.16
N SER A 57 -18.95 6.46 2.90
CA SER A 57 -19.84 6.28 1.73
C SER A 57 -20.00 4.83 1.27
N ASP A 58 -19.11 3.93 1.70
CA ASP A 58 -19.17 2.49 1.42
C ASP A 58 -18.84 1.68 2.68
N PRO A 59 -19.75 1.59 3.65
CA PRO A 59 -19.50 0.84 4.88
C PRO A 59 -19.51 -0.68 4.64
N GLY A 60 -18.57 -1.15 3.81
CA GLY A 60 -18.39 -2.56 3.47
C GLY A 60 -19.36 -3.12 2.43
N LEU A 61 -20.19 -2.29 1.83
CA LEU A 61 -21.18 -2.71 0.83
C LEU A 61 -20.51 -3.23 -0.45
N GLY A 62 -19.38 -2.63 -0.85
CA GLY A 62 -18.63 -3.05 -2.04
C GLY A 62 -18.15 -4.50 -1.93
N GLY A 63 -17.60 -4.89 -0.78
CA GLY A 63 -17.21 -6.28 -0.51
C GLY A 63 -18.37 -7.25 -0.52
N ALA A 64 -19.49 -6.89 0.13
CA ALA A 64 -20.73 -7.67 0.15
C ALA A 64 -21.31 -7.83 -1.26
N ALA A 65 -21.36 -6.74 -2.03
CA ALA A 65 -21.87 -6.76 -3.40
C ALA A 65 -20.99 -7.62 -4.31
N ALA A 66 -19.67 -7.49 -4.21
CA ALA A 66 -18.74 -8.30 -5.00
C ALA A 66 -18.97 -9.81 -4.76
N GLN A 67 -19.20 -10.22 -3.51
CA GLN A 67 -19.49 -11.60 -3.17
C GLN A 67 -20.84 -12.06 -3.77
N ARG A 68 -21.92 -11.28 -3.60
CA ARG A 68 -23.24 -11.63 -4.13
C ARG A 68 -23.29 -11.69 -5.65
N ILE A 69 -22.60 -10.76 -6.33
CA ILE A 69 -22.49 -10.76 -7.79
C ILE A 69 -21.73 -12.01 -8.27
N ALA A 70 -20.65 -12.39 -7.57
CA ALA A 70 -19.86 -13.58 -7.89
C ALA A 70 -20.62 -14.90 -7.72
N GLU A 71 -21.60 -14.96 -6.82
CA GLU A 71 -22.52 -16.11 -6.65
C GLU A 71 -23.43 -16.35 -7.86
N ARG A 72 -23.51 -15.40 -8.81
CA ARG A 72 -24.28 -15.45 -10.06
C ARG A 72 -25.80 -15.62 -9.89
N ASN A 73 -26.32 -15.39 -8.70
CA ASN A 73 -27.74 -15.35 -8.44
C ASN A 73 -28.25 -13.90 -8.51
N GLU A 74 -28.99 -13.55 -9.54
CA GLU A 74 -29.48 -12.20 -9.82
C GLU A 74 -28.39 -11.09 -9.73
N PRO A 75 -27.22 -11.25 -10.40
CA PRO A 75 -26.08 -10.36 -10.23
C PRO A 75 -26.38 -8.90 -10.57
N ALA A 76 -27.20 -8.65 -11.58
CA ALA A 76 -27.59 -7.29 -11.99
C ALA A 76 -28.47 -6.60 -10.93
N ALA A 77 -29.34 -7.36 -10.22
CA ALA A 77 -30.19 -6.80 -9.16
C ALA A 77 -29.35 -6.42 -7.92
N HIS A 78 -28.41 -7.27 -7.52
CA HIS A 78 -27.48 -6.97 -6.43
C HIS A 78 -26.57 -5.79 -6.77
N PHE A 79 -26.07 -5.72 -8.00
CA PHE A 79 -25.30 -4.58 -8.49
C PHE A 79 -26.11 -3.28 -8.43
N SER A 80 -27.37 -3.31 -8.90
CA SER A 80 -28.25 -2.12 -8.90
C SER A 80 -28.59 -1.65 -7.49
N ALA A 81 -28.87 -2.59 -6.56
CA ALA A 81 -29.09 -2.29 -5.15
C ALA A 81 -27.88 -1.62 -4.52
N TYR A 82 -26.70 -2.22 -4.72
CA TYR A 82 -25.43 -1.66 -4.26
C TYR A 82 -25.17 -0.25 -4.82
N ALA A 83 -25.29 -0.07 -6.13
CA ALA A 83 -25.00 1.20 -6.77
C ALA A 83 -25.89 2.34 -6.25
N ILE A 84 -27.19 2.10 -6.09
CA ILE A 84 -28.13 3.12 -5.60
C ILE A 84 -27.86 3.45 -4.13
N ILE A 85 -27.64 2.47 -3.26
CA ILE A 85 -27.34 2.72 -1.85
C ILE A 85 -26.01 3.50 -1.73
N ARG A 86 -24.99 3.10 -2.46
CA ARG A 86 -23.69 3.76 -2.42
C ARG A 86 -23.75 5.21 -2.90
N VAL A 87 -24.48 5.48 -3.98
CA VAL A 87 -24.70 6.86 -4.46
C VAL A 87 -25.44 7.67 -3.40
N ALA A 88 -26.51 7.13 -2.80
CA ALA A 88 -27.27 7.81 -1.75
C ALA A 88 -26.39 8.14 -0.53
N LEU A 89 -25.58 7.18 -0.07
CA LEU A 89 -24.62 7.40 1.03
C LEU A 89 -23.57 8.43 0.66
N ALA A 90 -23.01 8.39 -0.55
CA ALA A 90 -22.01 9.36 -0.99
C ALA A 90 -22.58 10.78 -1.07
N LEU A 91 -23.83 10.93 -1.53
CA LEU A 91 -24.51 12.22 -1.53
C LEU A 91 -24.79 12.72 -0.10
N ALA A 92 -25.20 11.84 0.81
CA ALA A 92 -25.37 12.16 2.21
C ALA A 92 -24.05 12.59 2.88
N VAL A 93 -22.94 11.85 2.61
CA VAL A 93 -21.61 12.21 3.09
C VAL A 93 -21.14 13.52 2.48
N ALA A 94 -21.36 13.76 1.19
CA ALA A 94 -21.03 15.03 0.52
C ALA A 94 -21.83 16.21 1.10
N ALA A 95 -23.13 16.02 1.35
CA ALA A 95 -23.96 17.05 1.99
C ALA A 95 -23.50 17.34 3.43
N GLY A 96 -23.19 16.28 4.21
CA GLY A 96 -22.61 16.42 5.55
C GLY A 96 -21.26 17.13 5.53
N LEU A 97 -20.38 16.79 4.56
CA LEU A 97 -19.09 17.45 4.37
C LEU A 97 -19.26 18.95 4.05
N VAL A 98 -20.20 19.31 3.17
CA VAL A 98 -20.49 20.71 2.84
C VAL A 98 -21.03 21.46 4.07
N ALA A 99 -21.94 20.84 4.84
CA ALA A 99 -22.46 21.43 6.07
C ALA A 99 -21.35 21.59 7.15
N ALA A 100 -20.42 20.64 7.23
CA ALA A 100 -19.27 20.67 8.13
C ALA A 100 -18.07 21.47 7.58
N GLY A 101 -18.20 22.11 6.40
CA GLY A 101 -17.14 22.85 5.72
C GLY A 101 -16.34 23.81 6.62
N PRO A 102 -16.99 24.56 7.55
CA PRO A 102 -16.29 25.43 8.48
C PRO A 102 -15.31 24.71 9.44
N LEU A 103 -15.43 23.39 9.60
CA LEU A 103 -14.51 22.59 10.42
C LEU A 103 -13.23 22.18 9.67
N PHE A 104 -13.25 22.26 8.34
CA PHE A 104 -12.11 21.93 7.47
C PHE A 104 -11.36 23.19 7.04
N VAL A 105 -10.95 24.00 8.02
CA VAL A 105 -10.31 25.31 7.79
C VAL A 105 -9.05 25.16 6.94
N ASP A 106 -8.23 24.13 7.17
CA ASP A 106 -6.97 23.90 6.46
C ASP A 106 -7.19 23.65 4.97
N LEU A 107 -8.19 22.81 4.61
CA LEU A 107 -8.56 22.56 3.21
C LEU A 107 -9.29 23.76 2.59
N GLY A 108 -9.97 24.57 3.39
CA GLY A 108 -10.60 25.82 2.98
C GLY A 108 -9.56 26.86 2.59
N ALA A 109 -8.55 27.04 3.42
CA ALA A 109 -7.46 27.99 3.19
C ALA A 109 -6.61 27.64 1.96
N SER A 110 -6.40 26.34 1.71
CA SER A 110 -5.68 25.85 0.52
C SER A 110 -6.53 25.79 -0.76
N GLY A 111 -7.84 26.12 -0.70
CA GLY A 111 -8.76 26.02 -1.84
C GLY A 111 -9.06 24.59 -2.31
N LEU A 112 -8.72 23.58 -1.52
CA LEU A 112 -8.85 22.17 -1.88
C LEU A 112 -10.21 21.56 -1.52
N PHE A 113 -11.02 22.24 -0.73
CA PHE A 113 -12.32 21.72 -0.28
C PHE A 113 -13.27 21.30 -1.45
N PRO A 114 -13.46 22.10 -2.51
CA PRO A 114 -14.27 21.68 -3.65
C PRO A 114 -13.72 20.43 -4.34
N TRP A 115 -12.39 20.31 -4.42
CA TRP A 115 -11.73 19.15 -5.00
C TRP A 115 -11.95 17.88 -4.17
N LEU A 116 -12.05 17.99 -2.85
CA LEU A 116 -12.37 16.85 -1.99
C LEU A 116 -13.78 16.32 -2.26
N VAL A 117 -14.77 17.21 -2.44
CA VAL A 117 -16.14 16.82 -2.82
C VAL A 117 -16.17 16.17 -4.19
N LEU A 118 -15.50 16.76 -5.19
CA LEU A 118 -15.41 16.20 -6.53
C LEU A 118 -14.71 14.83 -6.52
N ALA A 119 -13.62 14.69 -5.77
CA ALA A 119 -12.89 13.42 -5.64
C ALA A 119 -13.76 12.33 -4.99
N LEU A 120 -14.55 12.67 -3.95
CA LEU A 120 -15.49 11.74 -3.31
C LEU A 120 -16.53 11.21 -4.33
N LEU A 121 -17.14 12.10 -5.10
CA LEU A 121 -18.15 11.71 -6.08
C LEU A 121 -17.53 10.89 -7.23
N ALA A 122 -16.38 11.33 -7.76
CA ALA A 122 -15.65 10.62 -8.80
C ALA A 122 -15.23 9.22 -8.35
N ALA A 123 -14.64 9.11 -7.15
CA ALA A 123 -14.18 7.84 -6.58
C ALA A 123 -15.35 6.90 -6.24
N THR A 124 -16.50 7.46 -5.84
CA THR A 124 -17.72 6.67 -5.62
C THR A 124 -18.19 6.03 -6.92
N LEU A 125 -18.30 6.80 -8.00
CA LEU A 125 -18.71 6.28 -9.30
C LEU A 125 -17.71 5.27 -9.84
N ALA A 126 -16.41 5.58 -9.76
CA ALA A 126 -15.35 4.66 -10.17
C ALA A 126 -15.40 3.34 -9.39
N GLY A 127 -15.59 3.40 -8.07
CA GLY A 127 -15.67 2.22 -7.22
C GLY A 127 -16.88 1.34 -7.51
N ILE A 128 -18.05 1.92 -7.83
CA ILE A 128 -19.24 1.14 -8.22
C ILE A 128 -18.93 0.33 -9.48
N VAL A 129 -18.39 0.98 -10.51
CA VAL A 129 -18.11 0.34 -11.79
C VAL A 129 -17.00 -0.71 -11.65
N ALA A 130 -15.94 -0.38 -10.92
CA ALA A 130 -14.84 -1.30 -10.65
C ALA A 130 -15.31 -2.55 -9.91
N THR A 131 -16.16 -2.42 -8.87
CA THR A 131 -16.74 -3.55 -8.15
C THR A 131 -17.49 -4.48 -9.08
N GLY A 132 -18.30 -3.94 -10.01
CA GLY A 132 -19.02 -4.72 -11.01
C GLY A 132 -18.11 -5.50 -11.94
N VAL A 133 -17.04 -4.89 -12.44
CA VAL A 133 -16.04 -5.53 -13.32
C VAL A 133 -15.26 -6.62 -12.57
N TRP A 134 -14.78 -6.35 -11.36
CA TRP A 134 -14.07 -7.33 -10.54
C TRP A 134 -14.92 -8.54 -10.16
N ALA A 135 -16.15 -8.29 -9.71
CA ALA A 135 -17.07 -9.34 -9.28
C ALA A 135 -17.51 -10.27 -10.41
N THR A 136 -17.47 -9.80 -11.67
CA THR A 136 -17.75 -10.63 -12.85
C THR A 136 -16.53 -11.41 -13.37
N GLY A 137 -15.42 -11.39 -12.64
CA GLY A 137 -14.20 -12.16 -12.95
C GLY A 137 -13.26 -11.48 -13.95
N GLN A 138 -13.46 -10.20 -14.24
CA GLN A 138 -12.66 -9.43 -15.20
C GLN A 138 -11.52 -8.63 -14.51
N ALA A 139 -10.83 -9.25 -13.56
CA ALA A 139 -9.78 -8.61 -12.77
C ALA A 139 -8.66 -7.99 -13.61
N GLY A 140 -8.31 -8.61 -14.74
CA GLY A 140 -7.30 -8.07 -15.67
C GLY A 140 -7.70 -6.72 -16.28
N ILE A 141 -8.99 -6.53 -16.56
CA ILE A 141 -9.52 -5.23 -17.06
C ILE A 141 -9.41 -4.18 -15.96
N GLY A 142 -9.76 -4.53 -14.71
CA GLY A 142 -9.61 -3.63 -13.57
C GLY A 142 -8.17 -3.14 -13.40
N GLN A 143 -7.17 -4.02 -13.58
CA GLN A 143 -5.75 -3.66 -13.52
C GLN A 143 -5.33 -2.71 -14.66
N VAL A 144 -5.82 -2.95 -15.89
CA VAL A 144 -5.56 -2.04 -17.01
C VAL A 144 -6.22 -0.69 -16.80
N ALA A 145 -7.45 -0.67 -16.28
CA ALA A 145 -8.16 0.57 -15.94
C ALA A 145 -7.38 1.39 -14.90
N GLU A 146 -6.82 0.72 -13.88
CA GLU A 146 -5.96 1.35 -12.88
C GLU A 146 -4.71 1.97 -13.50
N LEU A 147 -4.00 1.23 -14.39
CA LEU A 147 -2.83 1.76 -15.09
C LEU A 147 -3.17 2.99 -15.94
N VAL A 148 -4.29 2.95 -16.68
CA VAL A 148 -4.76 4.11 -17.47
C VAL A 148 -5.09 5.28 -16.54
N GLY A 149 -5.76 5.02 -15.42
CA GLY A 149 -6.08 6.03 -14.42
C GLY A 149 -4.84 6.68 -13.82
N VAL A 150 -3.83 5.89 -13.45
CA VAL A 150 -2.54 6.40 -12.95
C VAL A 150 -1.83 7.20 -14.04
N GLY A 151 -1.80 6.73 -15.29
CA GLY A 151 -1.21 7.45 -16.41
C GLY A 151 -1.86 8.80 -16.64
N ALA A 152 -3.20 8.84 -16.70
CA ALA A 152 -3.96 10.10 -16.87
C ALA A 152 -3.73 11.04 -15.67
N ARG A 153 -3.76 10.52 -14.43
CA ARG A 153 -3.48 11.29 -13.23
C ARG A 153 -2.10 11.94 -13.30
N VAL A 154 -1.06 11.17 -13.58
CA VAL A 154 0.32 11.65 -13.63
C VAL A 154 0.48 12.69 -14.74
N ALA A 155 -0.04 12.44 -15.94
CA ALA A 155 0.06 13.38 -17.06
C ALA A 155 -0.58 14.74 -16.71
N ILE A 156 -1.78 14.71 -16.11
CA ILE A 156 -2.49 15.93 -15.73
C ILE A 156 -1.80 16.62 -14.55
N GLN A 157 -1.34 15.89 -13.54
CA GLN A 157 -0.62 16.45 -12.40
C GLN A 157 0.66 17.16 -12.84
N VAL A 158 1.47 16.51 -13.69
CA VAL A 158 2.70 17.10 -14.23
C VAL A 158 2.39 18.36 -15.04
N ALA A 159 1.41 18.31 -15.93
CA ALA A 159 1.02 19.47 -16.74
C ALA A 159 0.47 20.61 -15.88
N ALA A 160 -0.37 20.30 -14.88
CA ALA A 160 -0.96 21.31 -14.00
C ALA A 160 0.09 21.96 -13.07
N VAL A 161 1.03 21.19 -12.56
CA VAL A 161 2.15 21.72 -11.75
C VAL A 161 3.05 22.61 -12.60
N ALA A 162 3.39 22.20 -13.83
CA ALA A 162 4.15 23.00 -14.77
C ALA A 162 3.42 24.31 -15.15
N ALA A 163 2.08 24.33 -15.13
CA ALA A 163 1.26 25.51 -15.35
C ALA A 163 1.04 26.36 -14.06
N GLY A 164 1.62 25.98 -12.93
CA GLY A 164 1.56 26.74 -11.67
C GLY A 164 0.31 26.49 -10.79
N TYR A 165 -0.51 25.47 -11.10
CA TYR A 165 -1.71 25.17 -10.31
C TYR A 165 -1.46 24.49 -8.96
N GLY A 166 -0.23 24.15 -8.61
CA GLY A 166 0.16 23.61 -7.30
C GLY A 166 -0.72 22.45 -6.82
N ALA A 167 -1.18 22.53 -5.56
CA ALA A 167 -2.01 21.48 -4.94
C ALA A 167 -3.35 21.26 -5.64
N ALA A 168 -3.98 22.31 -6.18
CA ALA A 168 -5.24 22.19 -6.93
C ALA A 168 -5.03 21.37 -8.22
N GLY A 169 -3.90 21.55 -8.90
CA GLY A 169 -3.51 20.74 -10.05
C GLY A 169 -3.32 19.26 -9.71
N LEU A 170 -2.74 18.97 -8.53
CA LEU A 170 -2.59 17.60 -8.04
C LEU A 170 -3.95 16.96 -7.76
N ALA A 171 -4.87 17.70 -7.12
CA ALA A 171 -6.22 17.23 -6.84
C ALA A 171 -7.04 17.04 -8.12
N GLY A 172 -6.94 17.97 -9.09
CA GLY A 172 -7.57 17.85 -10.41
C GLY A 172 -7.10 16.61 -11.17
N GLY A 173 -5.78 16.33 -11.14
CA GLY A 173 -5.22 15.12 -11.72
C GLY A 173 -5.74 13.84 -11.06
N LEU A 174 -5.94 13.84 -9.73
CA LEU A 174 -6.55 12.72 -9.01
C LEU A 174 -7.97 12.45 -9.52
N VAL A 175 -8.81 13.49 -9.60
CA VAL A 175 -10.19 13.37 -10.08
C VAL A 175 -10.21 12.86 -11.53
N ALA A 176 -9.41 13.46 -12.40
CA ALA A 176 -9.37 13.10 -13.82
C ALA A 176 -8.85 11.64 -14.02
N GLY A 177 -7.81 11.23 -13.32
CA GLY A 177 -7.31 9.86 -13.36
C GLY A 177 -8.33 8.84 -12.86
N THR A 178 -9.05 9.17 -11.78
CA THR A 178 -10.13 8.34 -11.24
C THR A 178 -11.26 8.18 -12.26
N LEU A 179 -11.67 9.26 -12.94
CA LEU A 179 -12.68 9.22 -14.00
C LEU A 179 -12.19 8.46 -15.23
N ALA A 180 -10.92 8.59 -15.61
CA ALA A 180 -10.34 7.81 -16.71
C ALA A 180 -10.39 6.30 -16.43
N ALA A 181 -10.02 5.87 -15.22
CA ALA A 181 -10.18 4.47 -14.80
C ALA A 181 -11.64 4.01 -14.80
N ALA A 182 -12.55 4.88 -14.33
CA ALA A 182 -13.99 4.61 -14.36
C ALA A 182 -14.53 4.40 -15.77
N LEU A 183 -14.12 5.24 -16.73
CA LEU A 183 -14.53 5.13 -18.13
C LEU A 183 -14.06 3.81 -18.77
N VAL A 184 -12.82 3.39 -18.51
CA VAL A 184 -12.32 2.10 -18.97
C VAL A 184 -13.15 0.97 -18.37
N ASN A 185 -13.37 0.95 -17.06
CA ASN A 185 -14.17 -0.07 -16.40
C ASN A 185 -15.62 -0.07 -16.92
N LEU A 186 -16.22 1.11 -17.15
CA LEU A 186 -17.59 1.25 -17.65
C LEU A 186 -17.75 0.61 -19.04
N ARG A 187 -16.74 0.73 -19.92
CA ARG A 187 -16.75 0.12 -21.26
C ARG A 187 -16.86 -1.40 -21.23
N PHE A 188 -16.35 -2.02 -20.15
CA PHE A 188 -16.30 -3.46 -19.98
C PHE A 188 -17.27 -3.99 -18.91
N LEU A 189 -18.08 -3.13 -18.30
CA LEU A 189 -19.07 -3.54 -17.30
C LEU A 189 -20.21 -4.33 -17.97
N PRO A 190 -20.37 -5.65 -17.67
CA PRO A 190 -21.42 -6.46 -18.31
C PRO A 190 -22.77 -6.31 -17.61
N LEU A 191 -22.81 -5.66 -16.44
CA LEU A 191 -24.03 -5.52 -15.64
C LEU A 191 -24.80 -4.27 -16.03
N ARG A 192 -26.11 -4.43 -16.28
CA ARG A 192 -27.01 -3.32 -16.58
C ARG A 192 -27.87 -3.03 -15.35
N PRO A 193 -28.23 -1.76 -15.08
CA PRO A 193 -29.18 -1.40 -14.04
C PRO A 193 -30.54 -2.10 -14.29
N VAL A 194 -31.04 -2.78 -13.26
CA VAL A 194 -32.35 -3.45 -13.28
C VAL A 194 -33.11 -3.15 -11.99
N ARG A 195 -34.42 -3.41 -11.98
CA ARG A 195 -35.24 -3.29 -10.77
C ARG A 195 -34.78 -4.32 -9.74
N PHE A 196 -34.75 -3.91 -8.50
CA PHE A 196 -34.40 -4.76 -7.36
C PHE A 196 -35.42 -4.60 -6.24
N GLY A 197 -35.51 -5.56 -5.33
CA GLY A 197 -36.40 -5.52 -4.17
C GLY A 197 -35.63 -5.48 -2.86
N ALA A 198 -36.35 -5.30 -1.75
CA ALA A 198 -35.77 -5.22 -0.40
C ALA A 198 -34.90 -6.44 -0.03
N ARG A 199 -35.21 -7.63 -0.58
CA ARG A 199 -34.42 -8.86 -0.36
C ARG A 199 -32.97 -8.72 -0.82
N HIS A 200 -32.71 -8.01 -1.92
CA HIS A 200 -31.35 -7.81 -2.45
C HIS A 200 -30.54 -6.91 -1.51
N VAL A 201 -31.17 -5.84 -0.98
CA VAL A 201 -30.58 -4.96 0.02
C VAL A 201 -30.28 -5.72 1.33
N ALA A 202 -31.26 -6.44 1.85
CA ALA A 202 -31.13 -7.22 3.08
C ALA A 202 -30.02 -8.28 2.99
N SER A 203 -29.80 -8.86 1.80
CA SER A 203 -28.76 -9.88 1.60
C SER A 203 -27.33 -9.34 1.67
N LEU A 204 -27.11 -8.02 1.55
CA LEU A 204 -25.79 -7.38 1.67
C LEU A 204 -25.39 -7.19 3.14
N ALA A 205 -26.36 -6.98 4.05
CA ALA A 205 -26.09 -6.61 5.44
C ALA A 205 -25.17 -7.58 6.22
N PRO A 206 -25.34 -8.93 6.14
CA PRO A 206 -24.50 -9.85 6.91
C PRO A 206 -23.01 -9.76 6.60
N PHE A 207 -22.66 -9.44 5.36
CA PHE A 207 -21.27 -9.32 4.91
C PHE A 207 -20.73 -7.90 5.07
N ALA A 208 -21.60 -6.88 5.01
CA ALA A 208 -21.22 -5.49 5.05
C ALA A 208 -20.48 -5.12 6.36
N LEU A 209 -20.99 -5.53 7.51
CA LEU A 209 -20.39 -5.21 8.81
C LEU A 209 -18.94 -5.75 8.92
N TRP A 210 -18.73 -7.01 8.53
CA TRP A 210 -17.40 -7.62 8.60
C TRP A 210 -16.43 -6.97 7.61
N SER A 211 -16.89 -6.70 6.39
CA SER A 211 -16.13 -5.98 5.37
C SER A 211 -15.81 -4.56 5.82
N PHE A 212 -16.77 -3.87 6.44
CA PHE A 212 -16.56 -2.54 7.03
C PHE A 212 -15.45 -2.53 8.08
N LEU A 213 -15.49 -3.46 9.03
CA LEU A 213 -14.49 -3.52 10.10
C LEU A 213 -13.08 -3.77 9.55
N ILE A 214 -12.93 -4.64 8.55
CA ILE A 214 -11.64 -4.89 7.89
C ILE A 214 -11.16 -3.63 7.17
N THR A 215 -12.07 -2.97 6.43
CA THR A 215 -11.73 -1.75 5.68
C THR A 215 -11.44 -0.58 6.62
N LEU A 216 -12.18 -0.45 7.73
CA LEU A 216 -11.91 0.55 8.77
C LEU A 216 -10.49 0.43 9.30
N VAL A 217 -10.07 -0.77 9.72
CA VAL A 217 -8.70 -1.00 10.20
C VAL A 217 -7.67 -0.66 9.11
N ALA A 218 -7.93 -1.03 7.85
CA ALA A 218 -7.03 -0.73 6.74
C ALA A 218 -6.93 0.78 6.47
N VAL A 219 -8.07 1.50 6.45
CA VAL A 219 -8.11 2.96 6.22
C VAL A 219 -7.44 3.72 7.36
N VAL A 220 -7.72 3.34 8.61
CA VAL A 220 -7.07 3.94 9.79
C VAL A 220 -5.56 3.72 9.72
N SER A 221 -5.10 2.47 9.48
CA SER A 221 -3.67 2.16 9.39
C SER A 221 -2.96 2.85 8.22
N ALA A 222 -3.67 3.24 7.18
CA ALA A 222 -3.09 3.88 6.00
C ALA A 222 -3.09 5.42 6.06
N ASN A 223 -3.96 6.03 6.85
CA ASN A 223 -4.24 7.47 6.75
C ASN A 223 -4.30 8.22 8.09
N ALA A 224 -4.41 7.52 9.24
CA ALA A 224 -4.58 8.21 10.53
C ALA A 224 -3.38 9.12 10.85
N ASP A 225 -2.17 8.61 10.67
CA ASP A 225 -0.92 9.37 10.79
C ASP A 225 -0.93 10.66 9.96
N THR A 226 -1.34 10.57 8.71
CA THR A 226 -1.39 11.70 7.77
C THR A 226 -2.36 12.78 8.23
N VAL A 227 -3.56 12.37 8.66
CA VAL A 227 -4.57 13.31 9.18
C VAL A 227 -4.11 13.95 10.49
N LEU A 228 -3.51 13.16 11.40
CA LEU A 228 -3.02 13.66 12.67
C LEU A 228 -1.81 14.59 12.49
N ILE A 229 -0.89 14.30 11.57
CA ILE A 229 0.21 15.21 11.25
C ILE A 229 -0.32 16.52 10.67
N GLY A 230 -1.26 16.47 9.72
CA GLY A 230 -1.85 17.68 9.13
C GLY A 230 -2.56 18.55 10.15
N HIS A 231 -3.28 17.92 11.12
CA HIS A 231 -4.00 18.64 12.14
C HIS A 231 -3.12 19.18 13.28
N LEU A 232 -2.10 18.41 13.69
CA LEU A 232 -1.24 18.77 14.84
C LEU A 232 -0.01 19.59 14.44
N LEU A 233 0.42 19.52 13.17
CA LEU A 233 1.63 20.22 12.69
C LEU A 233 1.29 21.12 11.48
N SER A 234 1.51 20.64 10.25
CA SER A 234 1.25 21.39 9.02
C SER A 234 1.21 20.51 7.78
N ASP A 235 0.71 21.04 6.65
CA ASP A 235 0.73 20.37 5.35
C ASP A 235 2.15 20.00 4.91
N ARG A 236 3.12 20.89 5.13
CA ARG A 236 4.52 20.61 4.85
C ARG A 236 5.03 19.36 5.55
N GLU A 237 4.70 19.21 6.84
CA GLU A 237 5.11 18.03 7.63
C GLU A 237 4.41 16.75 7.15
N VAL A 238 3.21 16.85 6.59
CA VAL A 238 2.54 15.71 5.92
C VAL A 238 3.39 15.22 4.75
N ALA A 239 3.93 16.09 3.92
CA ALA A 239 4.82 15.68 2.83
C ALA A 239 6.13 15.09 3.34
N LEU A 240 6.72 15.69 4.39
CA LEU A 240 7.94 15.21 5.04
C LEU A 240 7.77 13.84 5.72
N TYR A 241 6.54 13.39 5.93
CA TYR A 241 6.21 12.03 6.38
C TYR A 241 5.87 11.09 5.22
N ARG A 242 4.97 11.52 4.32
CA ARG A 242 4.40 10.64 3.27
C ARG A 242 5.41 10.26 2.19
N ILE A 243 6.32 11.16 1.82
CA ILE A 243 7.36 10.86 0.84
C ILE A 243 8.37 9.84 1.39
N PRO A 244 8.96 10.02 2.59
CA PRO A 244 9.77 8.99 3.21
C PRO A 244 9.03 7.65 3.39
N LEU A 245 7.76 7.67 3.80
CA LEU A 245 6.96 6.45 3.93
C LEU A 245 6.80 5.71 2.59
N GLN A 246 6.53 6.44 1.50
CA GLN A 246 6.43 5.87 0.16
C GLN A 246 7.76 5.28 -0.31
N LEU A 247 8.88 5.94 -0.03
CA LEU A 247 10.21 5.42 -0.34
C LEU A 247 10.51 4.17 0.47
N ALA A 248 10.27 4.17 1.78
CA ALA A 248 10.49 3.02 2.64
C ALA A 248 9.61 1.81 2.26
N ALA A 249 8.38 2.04 1.77
CA ALA A 249 7.47 0.98 1.33
C ALA A 249 8.01 0.16 0.14
N LEU A 250 8.97 0.70 -0.63
CA LEU A 250 9.64 -0.06 -1.69
C LEU A 250 10.39 -1.29 -1.15
N ALA A 251 10.84 -1.25 0.10
CA ALA A 251 11.53 -2.37 0.75
C ALA A 251 10.69 -3.64 0.86
N VAL A 252 9.37 -3.51 0.91
CA VAL A 252 8.45 -4.65 1.09
C VAL A 252 7.64 -5.00 -0.16
N LEU A 253 7.93 -4.40 -1.31
CA LEU A 253 7.23 -4.69 -2.57
C LEU A 253 7.25 -6.17 -2.94
N SER A 254 8.33 -6.89 -2.62
CA SER A 254 8.47 -8.32 -2.87
C SER A 254 7.48 -9.19 -2.07
N THR A 255 6.92 -8.70 -0.98
CA THR A 255 5.96 -9.46 -0.17
C THR A 255 4.60 -9.62 -0.84
N MET A 256 4.21 -8.71 -1.73
CA MET A 256 2.91 -8.76 -2.40
C MET A 256 2.73 -9.99 -3.30
N PRO A 257 3.63 -10.29 -4.27
CA PRO A 257 3.53 -11.50 -5.09
C PRO A 257 3.67 -12.78 -4.24
N LEU A 258 4.50 -12.78 -3.19
CA LEU A 258 4.60 -13.90 -2.27
C LEU A 258 3.25 -14.20 -1.58
N ARG A 259 2.57 -13.18 -1.06
CA ARG A 259 1.24 -13.32 -0.45
C ARG A 259 0.21 -13.84 -1.45
N ALA A 260 0.15 -13.29 -2.65
CA ALA A 260 -0.80 -13.68 -3.67
C ALA A 260 -0.63 -15.15 -4.11
N SER A 261 0.61 -15.63 -4.20
CA SER A 261 0.91 -17.01 -4.60
C SER A 261 0.75 -18.03 -3.46
N LEU A 262 1.05 -17.64 -2.22
CA LEU A 262 1.04 -18.55 -1.06
C LEU A 262 -0.32 -18.68 -0.40
N ALA A 263 -1.15 -17.65 -0.37
CA ALA A 263 -2.44 -17.69 0.30
C ALA A 263 -3.33 -18.88 -0.15
N PRO A 264 -3.56 -19.12 -1.46
CA PRO A 264 -4.37 -20.25 -1.91
C PRO A 264 -3.71 -21.61 -1.62
N ARG A 265 -2.37 -21.68 -1.67
CA ARG A 265 -1.63 -22.93 -1.39
C ARG A 265 -1.72 -23.28 0.09
N ILE A 266 -1.52 -22.33 1.01
CA ILE A 266 -1.67 -22.54 2.45
C ILE A 266 -3.11 -22.97 2.77
N ALA A 267 -4.12 -22.35 2.16
CA ALA A 267 -5.52 -22.77 2.34
C ALA A 267 -5.75 -24.21 1.85
N GLY A 268 -5.16 -24.61 0.73
CA GLY A 268 -5.20 -25.99 0.22
C GLY A 268 -4.54 -27.00 1.17
N TRP A 269 -3.33 -26.73 1.62
CA TRP A 269 -2.62 -27.60 2.58
C TRP A 269 -3.35 -27.69 3.92
N THR A 270 -3.92 -26.59 4.41
CA THR A 270 -4.72 -26.61 5.64
C THR A 270 -5.93 -27.54 5.51
N LYS A 271 -6.65 -27.50 4.38
CA LYS A 271 -7.79 -28.41 4.12
C LYS A 271 -7.34 -29.87 4.01
N ALA A 272 -6.14 -30.12 3.50
CA ALA A 272 -5.56 -31.46 3.38
C ALA A 272 -4.89 -31.96 4.68
N GLY A 273 -4.84 -31.14 5.75
CA GLY A 273 -4.14 -31.49 7.00
C GLY A 273 -2.62 -31.38 6.92
N ALA A 274 -2.06 -30.90 5.79
CA ALA A 274 -0.63 -30.80 5.51
C ALA A 274 -0.04 -29.49 6.08
N LEU A 275 -0.08 -29.36 7.41
CA LEU A 275 0.32 -28.11 8.10
C LEU A 275 1.84 -27.91 8.09
N ASP A 276 2.62 -28.97 7.97
CA ASP A 276 4.10 -28.89 7.90
C ASP A 276 4.56 -28.28 6.58
N GLU A 277 3.89 -28.60 5.47
CA GLU A 277 4.12 -27.99 4.16
C GLU A 277 3.78 -26.49 4.19
N ALA A 278 2.67 -26.14 4.83
CA ALA A 278 2.29 -24.73 5.04
C ALA A 278 3.34 -23.98 5.88
N ALA A 279 3.84 -24.60 6.96
CA ALA A 279 4.88 -24.03 7.80
C ALA A 279 6.21 -23.84 7.06
N ALA A 280 6.64 -24.84 6.29
CA ALA A 280 7.86 -24.78 5.49
C ALA A 280 7.78 -23.74 4.37
N ALA A 281 6.63 -23.64 3.68
CA ALA A 281 6.41 -22.63 2.65
C ALA A 281 6.42 -21.20 3.23
N LEU A 282 5.82 -21.01 4.42
CA LEU A 282 5.82 -19.72 5.09
C LEU A 282 7.22 -19.35 5.60
N ALA A 283 8.03 -20.32 6.09
CA ALA A 283 9.42 -20.09 6.49
C ALA A 283 10.28 -19.62 5.29
N ARG A 284 10.13 -20.26 4.14
CA ARG A 284 10.79 -19.81 2.89
C ARG A 284 10.34 -18.42 2.46
N ALA A 285 9.04 -18.11 2.54
CA ALA A 285 8.52 -16.79 2.22
C ALA A 285 9.14 -15.69 3.10
N TRP A 286 9.34 -15.97 4.39
CA TRP A 286 10.06 -15.09 5.29
C TRP A 286 11.51 -14.85 4.82
N THR A 287 12.23 -15.90 4.46
CA THR A 287 13.61 -15.79 3.95
C THR A 287 13.68 -14.90 2.70
N PHE A 288 12.78 -15.11 1.73
CA PHE A 288 12.76 -14.31 0.50
C PHE A 288 12.34 -12.87 0.72
N ALA A 289 11.36 -12.62 1.58
CA ALA A 289 10.94 -11.27 1.91
C ALA A 289 12.09 -10.51 2.61
N LEU A 290 12.78 -11.15 3.56
CA LEU A 290 13.91 -10.56 4.28
C LEU A 290 15.15 -10.39 3.39
N LEU A 291 15.35 -11.27 2.41
CA LEU A 291 16.46 -11.17 1.44
C LEU A 291 16.48 -9.83 0.72
N LEU A 292 15.31 -9.23 0.46
CA LEU A 292 15.18 -7.93 -0.20
C LEU A 292 14.91 -6.79 0.80
N ALA A 293 14.15 -7.04 1.85
CA ALA A 293 13.80 -6.00 2.82
C ALA A 293 14.99 -5.57 3.70
N VAL A 294 15.86 -6.51 4.09
CA VAL A 294 17.01 -6.20 4.96
C VAL A 294 18.02 -5.26 4.28
N PRO A 295 18.53 -5.54 3.06
CA PRO A 295 19.47 -4.61 2.42
C PRO A 295 18.82 -3.27 2.09
N ALA A 296 17.52 -3.23 1.73
CA ALA A 296 16.80 -1.99 1.51
C ALA A 296 16.71 -1.16 2.81
N ALA A 297 16.44 -1.80 3.96
CA ALA A 297 16.40 -1.12 5.25
C ALA A 297 17.81 -0.64 5.67
N VAL A 298 18.84 -1.47 5.56
CA VAL A 298 20.22 -1.10 5.94
C VAL A 298 20.76 0.00 5.02
N GLY A 299 20.58 -0.13 3.70
CA GLY A 299 20.98 0.89 2.74
C GLY A 299 20.21 2.20 2.94
N GLY A 300 18.90 2.07 3.18
CA GLY A 300 18.03 3.20 3.48
C GLY A 300 18.44 3.95 4.76
N LEU A 301 18.77 3.22 5.83
CA LEU A 301 19.28 3.80 7.07
C LEU A 301 20.60 4.58 6.85
N LEU A 302 21.53 4.01 6.10
CA LEU A 302 22.85 4.59 5.89
C LEU A 302 22.86 5.76 4.91
N LEU A 303 21.89 5.82 4.00
CA LEU A 303 21.84 6.81 2.91
C LEU A 303 20.58 7.69 2.97
N ALA A 304 19.82 7.68 4.10
CA ALA A 304 18.54 8.35 4.24
C ALA A 304 18.60 9.84 3.85
N ASP A 305 19.58 10.57 4.36
CA ASP A 305 19.82 11.99 4.09
C ASP A 305 20.05 12.28 2.60
N ARG A 306 20.91 11.49 1.98
CA ARG A 306 21.28 11.65 0.57
C ARG A 306 20.18 11.17 -0.38
N LEU A 307 19.47 10.08 -0.02
CA LEU A 307 18.32 9.62 -0.79
C LEU A 307 17.23 10.69 -0.86
N LEU A 308 16.86 11.29 0.26
CA LEU A 308 15.87 12.36 0.29
C LEU A 308 16.35 13.61 -0.47
N TYR A 309 17.60 14.01 -0.25
CA TYR A 309 18.17 15.18 -0.90
C TYR A 309 18.19 15.06 -2.43
N PHE A 310 18.71 13.96 -2.97
CA PHE A 310 18.86 13.80 -4.42
C PHE A 310 17.57 13.40 -5.13
N LEU A 311 16.68 12.64 -4.47
CA LEU A 311 15.44 12.23 -5.10
C LEU A 311 14.34 13.30 -4.99
N TYR A 312 14.29 14.06 -3.88
CA TYR A 312 13.15 14.94 -3.61
C TYR A 312 13.53 16.39 -3.33
N GLY A 313 14.84 16.68 -3.17
CA GLY A 313 15.36 18.01 -2.93
C GLY A 313 15.76 18.30 -1.48
N ALA A 314 16.47 19.40 -1.28
CA ALA A 314 17.03 19.79 0.02
C ALA A 314 15.97 19.94 1.12
N GLU A 315 14.78 20.33 0.75
CA GLU A 315 13.64 20.52 1.66
C GLU A 315 13.27 19.22 2.42
N PHE A 316 13.46 18.06 1.78
CA PHE A 316 13.13 16.76 2.36
C PHE A 316 14.27 16.11 3.16
N ALA A 317 15.47 16.62 3.06
CA ALA A 317 16.64 16.05 3.75
C ALA A 317 16.48 16.02 5.28
N GLY A 318 15.77 16.99 5.86
CA GLY A 318 15.47 17.05 7.29
C GLY A 318 14.59 15.89 7.80
N ALA A 319 13.90 15.17 6.92
CA ALA A 319 13.10 14.00 7.28
C ALA A 319 13.92 12.68 7.33
N ALA A 320 15.24 12.71 7.19
CA ALA A 320 16.09 11.53 7.25
C ALA A 320 15.94 10.68 8.52
N PRO A 321 15.80 11.25 9.73
CA PRO A 321 15.53 10.46 10.94
C PRO A 321 14.20 9.69 10.83
N ALA A 322 13.14 10.33 10.33
CA ALA A 322 11.86 9.67 10.12
C ALA A 322 11.97 8.55 9.06
N LEU A 323 12.65 8.79 7.93
CA LEU A 323 12.90 7.76 6.91
C LEU A 323 13.61 6.55 7.48
N SER A 324 14.61 6.77 8.34
CA SER A 324 15.35 5.68 9.00
C SER A 324 14.43 4.79 9.85
N VAL A 325 13.55 5.39 10.65
CA VAL A 325 12.57 4.66 11.46
C VAL A 325 11.53 3.97 10.58
N LEU A 326 11.10 4.61 9.49
CA LEU A 326 10.14 4.04 8.54
C LEU A 326 10.71 2.81 7.82
N PHE A 327 12.00 2.77 7.48
CA PHE A 327 12.63 1.55 6.95
C PHE A 327 12.61 0.41 7.96
N LEU A 328 12.84 0.68 9.25
CA LEU A 328 12.71 -0.33 10.31
C LEU A 328 11.25 -0.79 10.46
N ALA A 329 10.29 0.14 10.41
CA ALA A 329 8.88 -0.20 10.45
C ALA A 329 8.46 -1.10 9.28
N GLN A 330 8.96 -0.82 8.06
CA GLN A 330 8.70 -1.66 6.90
C GLN A 330 9.35 -3.05 7.02
N LEU A 331 10.58 -3.14 7.56
CA LEU A 331 11.21 -4.43 7.81
C LEU A 331 10.39 -5.28 8.78
N VAL A 332 9.90 -4.70 9.87
CA VAL A 332 9.03 -5.38 10.84
C VAL A 332 7.68 -5.74 10.23
N SER A 333 7.14 -4.91 9.33
CA SER A 333 5.85 -5.14 8.69
C SER A 333 5.81 -6.39 7.80
N VAL A 334 6.96 -6.90 7.32
CA VAL A 334 7.06 -8.20 6.63
C VAL A 334 6.36 -9.29 7.44
N GLY A 335 6.54 -9.27 8.76
CA GLY A 335 5.90 -10.22 9.67
C GLY A 335 4.38 -10.12 9.68
N SER A 336 3.85 -8.94 9.92
CA SER A 336 2.39 -8.72 9.96
C SER A 336 1.74 -9.06 8.61
N LEU A 337 2.41 -8.77 7.50
CA LEU A 337 1.93 -9.05 6.15
C LEU A 337 1.86 -10.55 5.85
N LEU A 338 2.92 -11.32 6.16
CA LEU A 338 2.98 -12.76 5.88
C LEU A 338 2.12 -13.56 6.87
N GLU A 339 2.18 -13.25 8.16
CA GLU A 339 1.46 -14.00 9.18
C GLU A 339 -0.03 -13.64 9.23
N GLY A 340 -0.40 -12.38 8.93
CA GLY A 340 -1.79 -11.98 8.76
C GLY A 340 -2.45 -12.68 7.57
N MET A 341 -1.74 -12.80 6.44
CA MET A 341 -2.17 -13.60 5.30
C MET A 341 -2.32 -15.08 5.68
N ALA A 342 -1.32 -15.66 6.37
CA ALA A 342 -1.37 -17.05 6.79
C ALA A 342 -2.54 -17.33 7.75
N LEU A 343 -2.79 -16.46 8.74
CA LEU A 343 -3.96 -16.55 9.63
C LEU A 343 -5.28 -16.60 8.86
N SER A 344 -5.42 -15.76 7.83
CA SER A 344 -6.62 -15.77 6.99
C SER A 344 -6.72 -17.07 6.17
N ALA A 345 -5.60 -17.55 5.62
CA ALA A 345 -5.54 -18.76 4.80
C ALA A 345 -5.81 -20.05 5.61
N VAL A 346 -5.43 -20.08 6.90
CA VAL A 346 -5.73 -21.23 7.79
C VAL A 346 -7.13 -21.16 8.42
N GLY A 347 -8.01 -20.27 7.92
CA GLY A 347 -9.39 -20.16 8.40
C GLY A 347 -9.56 -19.40 9.72
N ARG A 348 -8.58 -18.57 10.11
CA ARG A 348 -8.63 -17.72 11.31
C ARG A 348 -8.65 -16.22 10.99
N PRO A 349 -9.55 -15.72 10.14
CA PRO A 349 -9.58 -14.30 9.73
C PRO A 349 -9.82 -13.34 10.91
N ARG A 350 -10.54 -13.81 11.95
CA ARG A 350 -10.73 -13.03 13.20
C ARG A 350 -9.40 -12.77 13.91
N GLY A 351 -8.46 -13.73 13.86
CA GLY A 351 -7.13 -13.56 14.42
C GLY A 351 -6.29 -12.54 13.63
N ALA A 352 -6.36 -12.59 12.30
CA ALA A 352 -5.72 -11.60 11.43
C ALA A 352 -6.27 -10.18 11.69
N PHE A 353 -7.60 -10.06 11.80
CA PHE A 353 -8.27 -8.80 12.14
C PHE A 353 -7.87 -8.27 13.52
N ALA A 354 -7.83 -9.14 14.55
CA ALA A 354 -7.44 -8.73 15.90
C ALA A 354 -5.98 -8.21 15.94
N ALA A 355 -5.06 -8.87 15.23
CA ALA A 355 -3.68 -8.44 15.15
C ALA A 355 -3.54 -7.08 14.44
N ALA A 356 -4.19 -6.90 13.28
CA ALA A 356 -4.18 -5.66 12.54
C ALA A 356 -4.88 -4.52 13.33
N GLY A 357 -6.02 -4.82 13.96
CA GLY A 357 -6.76 -3.86 14.78
C GLY A 357 -5.97 -3.39 16.00
N ALA A 358 -5.28 -4.30 16.69
CA ALA A 358 -4.39 -3.93 17.80
C ALA A 358 -3.25 -3.01 17.31
N GLY A 359 -2.67 -3.31 16.14
CA GLY A 359 -1.70 -2.42 15.50
C GLY A 359 -2.27 -1.04 15.22
N ALA A 360 -3.49 -0.95 14.63
CA ALA A 360 -4.14 0.32 14.33
C ALA A 360 -4.43 1.15 15.60
N VAL A 361 -4.84 0.51 16.70
CA VAL A 361 -5.03 1.19 17.99
C VAL A 361 -3.71 1.74 18.51
N VAL A 362 -2.62 0.94 18.45
CA VAL A 362 -1.28 1.39 18.87
C VAL A 362 -0.79 2.54 17.98
N LEU A 363 -1.07 2.51 16.67
CA LEU A 363 -0.75 3.59 15.76
C LEU A 363 -1.39 4.91 16.21
N VAL A 364 -2.72 4.92 16.36
CA VAL A 364 -3.47 6.14 16.71
C VAL A 364 -3.05 6.68 18.08
N ILE A 365 -2.91 5.82 19.09
CA ILE A 365 -2.47 6.24 20.43
C ILE A 365 -1.03 6.76 20.38
N GLY A 366 -0.15 6.06 19.66
CA GLY A 366 1.24 6.44 19.46
C GLY A 366 1.36 7.78 18.73
N ASP A 367 0.60 8.00 17.67
CA ASP A 367 0.57 9.26 16.94
C ASP A 367 0.14 10.43 17.83
N LEU A 368 -0.97 10.28 18.57
CA LEU A 368 -1.45 11.32 19.49
C LEU A 368 -0.44 11.65 20.60
N ALA A 369 0.34 10.67 21.05
CA ALA A 369 1.34 10.86 22.10
C ALA A 369 2.69 11.37 21.57
N LEU A 370 3.15 10.89 20.41
CA LEU A 370 4.51 11.13 19.93
C LEU A 370 4.63 12.25 18.90
N ILE A 371 3.59 12.53 18.11
CA ILE A 371 3.62 13.63 17.13
C ILE A 371 3.84 14.99 17.80
N PRO A 372 3.13 15.34 18.89
CA PRO A 372 3.34 16.62 19.55
C PRO A 372 4.75 16.82 20.13
N VAL A 373 5.45 15.73 20.48
CA VAL A 373 6.78 15.77 21.12
C VAL A 373 7.92 15.62 20.10
N CYS A 374 7.76 14.71 19.13
CA CYS A 374 8.83 14.31 18.21
C CYS A 374 8.51 14.67 16.74
N GLY A 375 7.40 15.36 16.47
CA GLY A 375 7.00 15.72 15.12
C GLY A 375 6.84 14.49 14.21
N VAL A 376 7.28 14.59 12.98
CA VAL A 376 7.21 13.52 11.95
C VAL A 376 7.94 12.24 12.39
N ALA A 377 9.05 12.35 13.13
CA ALA A 377 9.73 11.18 13.68
C ALA A 377 8.87 10.43 14.71
N GLY A 378 8.01 11.14 15.44
CA GLY A 378 7.03 10.57 16.36
C GLY A 378 6.02 9.67 15.64
N ALA A 379 5.49 10.10 14.50
CA ALA A 379 4.61 9.29 13.66
C ALA A 379 5.33 8.04 13.12
N ALA A 380 6.60 8.16 12.70
CA ALA A 380 7.38 7.02 12.26
C ALA A 380 7.61 5.99 13.40
N LEU A 381 7.86 6.45 14.62
CA LEU A 381 7.97 5.59 15.81
C LEU A 381 6.63 4.91 16.16
N ALA A 382 5.52 5.63 16.07
CA ALA A 382 4.18 5.07 16.27
C ALA A 382 3.88 3.96 15.24
N LEU A 383 4.23 4.16 13.97
CA LEU A 383 4.10 3.13 12.93
C LEU A 383 4.99 1.92 13.23
N LEU A 384 6.23 2.12 13.68
CA LEU A 384 7.12 1.02 14.07
C LEU A 384 6.52 0.21 15.24
N ALA A 385 6.02 0.87 16.27
CA ALA A 385 5.37 0.22 17.41
C ALA A 385 4.11 -0.55 16.96
N SER A 386 3.28 0.07 16.11
CA SER A 386 2.08 -0.53 15.51
C SER A 386 2.40 -1.82 14.75
N THR A 387 3.35 -1.76 13.84
CA THR A 387 3.76 -2.93 13.04
C THR A 387 4.38 -4.02 13.89
N ALA A 388 5.13 -3.66 14.94
CA ALA A 388 5.71 -4.61 15.91
C ALA A 388 4.61 -5.34 16.68
N VAL A 389 3.63 -4.62 17.22
CA VAL A 389 2.50 -5.22 17.95
C VAL A 389 1.67 -6.12 17.02
N ALA A 390 1.34 -5.65 15.81
CA ALA A 390 0.60 -6.44 14.83
C ALA A 390 1.36 -7.74 14.47
N THR A 391 2.68 -7.65 14.24
CA THR A 391 3.54 -8.81 13.93
C THR A 391 3.59 -9.80 15.09
N VAL A 392 3.86 -9.33 16.31
CA VAL A 392 3.95 -10.19 17.50
C VAL A 392 2.62 -10.88 17.75
N LEU A 393 1.52 -10.16 17.70
CA LEU A 393 0.18 -10.73 17.94
C LEU A 393 -0.21 -11.73 16.84
N ALA A 394 0.02 -11.41 15.57
CA ALA A 394 -0.22 -12.34 14.46
C ALA A 394 0.61 -13.62 14.64
N ARG A 395 1.88 -13.51 15.03
CA ARG A 395 2.77 -14.64 15.34
C ARG A 395 2.23 -15.50 16.48
N LEU A 396 1.82 -14.88 17.58
CA LEU A 396 1.29 -15.59 18.75
C LEU A 396 0.00 -16.36 18.42
N LEU A 397 -0.87 -15.75 17.62
CA LEU A 397 -2.13 -16.38 17.19
C LEU A 397 -1.89 -17.50 16.17
N LEU A 398 -0.96 -17.32 15.23
CA LEU A 398 -0.63 -18.32 14.21
C LEU A 398 0.03 -19.56 14.80
N ARG A 399 0.89 -19.38 15.81
CA ARG A 399 1.58 -20.50 16.53
C ARG A 399 0.64 -21.56 17.07
N ARG A 400 -0.62 -21.21 17.32
CA ARG A 400 -1.65 -22.14 17.81
C ARG A 400 -2.11 -23.12 16.71
N THR A 401 -1.80 -22.88 15.45
CA THR A 401 -2.22 -23.72 14.32
C THR A 401 -1.02 -24.17 13.50
N VAL A 402 -0.11 -23.26 13.16
CA VAL A 402 1.07 -23.52 12.34
C VAL A 402 2.31 -23.01 13.07
N ARG A 403 3.26 -23.92 13.30
CA ARG A 403 4.53 -23.58 13.97
C ARG A 403 5.61 -23.32 12.92
N VAL A 404 5.76 -22.07 12.52
CA VAL A 404 6.78 -21.65 11.55
C VAL A 404 8.16 -21.64 12.24
N ARG A 405 9.08 -22.48 11.75
CA ARG A 405 10.48 -22.50 12.19
C ARG A 405 11.32 -21.81 11.12
N LEU A 406 11.82 -20.62 11.43
CA LEU A 406 12.71 -19.90 10.53
C LEU A 406 14.07 -20.61 10.46
N GLU A 407 14.59 -20.75 9.25
CA GLU A 407 15.88 -21.40 9.00
C GLU A 407 17.02 -20.47 9.42
N ARG A 408 17.84 -20.91 10.37
CA ARG A 408 18.89 -20.07 10.95
C ARG A 408 20.01 -19.75 9.97
N ARG A 409 20.32 -20.68 9.06
CA ARG A 409 21.44 -20.52 8.12
C ARG A 409 21.17 -19.41 7.09
N PRO A 410 20.03 -19.38 6.36
CA PRO A 410 19.71 -18.28 5.45
C PRO A 410 19.62 -16.93 6.18
N LEU A 411 19.02 -16.90 7.37
CA LEU A 411 18.93 -15.66 8.16
C LEU A 411 20.32 -15.17 8.60
N GLY A 412 21.21 -16.09 8.99
CA GLY A 412 22.60 -15.77 9.31
C GLY A 412 23.36 -15.20 8.11
N ALA A 413 23.17 -15.78 6.92
CA ALA A 413 23.76 -15.27 5.68
C ALA A 413 23.25 -13.88 5.33
N ILE A 414 21.94 -13.63 5.47
CA ILE A 414 21.31 -12.33 5.26
C ILE A 414 21.89 -11.28 6.25
N ALA A 415 21.94 -11.61 7.54
CA ALA A 415 22.45 -10.70 8.56
C ALA A 415 23.94 -10.37 8.36
N PHE A 416 24.76 -11.37 8.05
CA PHE A 416 26.18 -11.19 7.78
C PHE A 416 26.41 -10.38 6.50
N GLY A 417 25.69 -10.71 5.42
CA GLY A 417 25.72 -9.96 4.16
C GLY A 417 25.32 -8.48 4.35
N ALA A 418 24.31 -8.23 5.18
CA ALA A 418 23.88 -6.86 5.53
C ALA A 418 24.96 -6.11 6.34
N GLY A 419 25.66 -6.79 7.25
CA GLY A 419 26.80 -6.23 7.97
C GLY A 419 27.96 -5.86 7.04
N LEU A 420 28.33 -6.75 6.10
CA LEU A 420 29.35 -6.46 5.08
C LEU A 420 28.95 -5.29 4.18
N MET A 421 27.69 -5.28 3.72
CA MET A 421 27.13 -4.16 2.96
C MET A 421 27.25 -2.85 3.74
N ALA A 422 26.86 -2.86 5.03
CA ALA A 422 26.94 -1.66 5.87
C ALA A 422 28.39 -1.16 5.98
N GLY A 423 29.35 -2.04 6.23
CA GLY A 423 30.76 -1.71 6.26
C GLY A 423 31.28 -1.12 4.95
N ALA A 424 30.91 -1.74 3.81
CA ALA A 424 31.29 -1.27 2.48
C ALA A 424 30.71 0.10 2.15
N VAL A 425 29.43 0.34 2.44
CA VAL A 425 28.77 1.63 2.23
C VAL A 425 29.37 2.72 3.14
N LEU A 426 29.66 2.42 4.39
CA LEU A 426 30.31 3.36 5.30
C LEU A 426 31.75 3.70 4.85
N ALA A 427 32.53 2.71 4.44
CA ALA A 427 33.86 2.92 3.88
C ALA A 427 33.79 3.77 2.59
N TYR A 428 32.83 3.47 1.70
CA TYR A 428 32.61 4.26 0.50
C TYR A 428 32.30 5.72 0.86
N ARG A 429 31.37 5.98 1.80
CA ARG A 429 31.03 7.34 2.26
C ARG A 429 32.20 8.10 2.86
N ALA A 430 33.13 7.40 3.52
CA ALA A 430 34.31 8.00 4.12
C ALA A 430 35.33 8.43 3.09
N VAL A 431 35.48 7.71 1.97
CA VAL A 431 36.46 7.98 0.89
C VAL A 431 35.85 8.84 -0.21
N LEU A 432 34.60 8.56 -0.58
CA LEU A 432 33.86 9.22 -1.66
C LEU A 432 32.50 9.67 -1.12
N PRO A 433 32.42 10.83 -0.45
CA PRO A 433 31.13 11.34 0.02
C PRO A 433 30.14 11.42 -1.14
N PRO A 434 28.91 10.91 -0.98
CA PRO A 434 27.91 10.90 -2.05
C PRO A 434 27.30 12.31 -2.26
N ASP A 435 28.11 13.21 -2.80
CA ASP A 435 27.75 14.62 -3.07
C ASP A 435 27.16 14.80 -4.48
N SER A 436 26.97 13.73 -5.23
CA SER A 436 26.27 13.71 -6.51
C SER A 436 25.37 12.48 -6.61
N LEU A 437 24.34 12.56 -7.48
CA LEU A 437 23.46 11.44 -7.75
C LEU A 437 24.22 10.20 -8.25
N LEU A 438 25.27 10.42 -9.06
CA LEU A 438 26.12 9.33 -9.58
C LEU A 438 26.86 8.59 -8.45
N LEU A 439 27.42 9.33 -7.49
CA LEU A 439 28.10 8.74 -6.34
C LEU A 439 27.11 8.04 -5.40
N LEU A 440 25.89 8.57 -5.24
CA LEU A 440 24.84 7.91 -4.50
C LEU A 440 24.44 6.57 -5.16
N VAL A 441 24.21 6.56 -6.47
CA VAL A 441 23.94 5.33 -7.23
C VAL A 441 25.10 4.35 -7.11
N GLY A 442 26.33 4.84 -7.15
CA GLY A 442 27.54 4.04 -6.92
C GLY A 442 27.56 3.37 -5.54
N ALA A 443 27.22 4.12 -4.48
CA ALA A 443 27.11 3.58 -3.12
C ALA A 443 26.04 2.49 -3.00
N VAL A 444 24.88 2.72 -3.62
CA VAL A 444 23.76 1.73 -3.65
C VAL A 444 24.18 0.48 -4.43
N ALA A 445 24.79 0.66 -5.61
CA ALA A 445 25.25 -0.46 -6.46
C ALA A 445 26.35 -1.28 -5.74
N LEU A 446 27.33 -0.64 -5.14
CA LEU A 446 28.36 -1.31 -4.35
C LEU A 446 27.74 -2.11 -3.20
N GLY A 447 26.84 -1.49 -2.44
CA GLY A 447 26.13 -2.15 -1.36
C GLY A 447 25.36 -3.40 -1.84
N ALA A 448 24.62 -3.28 -2.94
CA ALA A 448 23.87 -4.39 -3.52
C ALA A 448 24.79 -5.54 -3.99
N VAL A 449 25.91 -5.23 -4.67
CA VAL A 449 26.88 -6.24 -5.12
C VAL A 449 27.53 -6.96 -3.95
N VAL A 450 27.98 -6.23 -2.92
CA VAL A 450 28.62 -6.80 -1.74
C VAL A 450 27.61 -7.69 -0.99
N TYR A 451 26.37 -7.23 -0.80
CA TYR A 451 25.32 -7.98 -0.13
C TYR A 451 24.99 -9.28 -0.87
N LEU A 452 24.64 -9.17 -2.15
CA LEU A 452 24.27 -10.33 -2.95
C LEU A 452 25.44 -11.32 -3.08
N GLY A 453 26.65 -10.83 -3.31
CA GLY A 453 27.86 -11.66 -3.35
C GLY A 453 28.08 -12.44 -2.05
N ALA A 454 27.95 -11.78 -0.91
CA ALA A 454 28.09 -12.41 0.41
C ALA A 454 27.01 -13.49 0.65
N VAL A 455 25.75 -13.15 0.41
CA VAL A 455 24.61 -14.08 0.64
C VAL A 455 24.71 -15.30 -0.28
N LEU A 456 25.00 -15.11 -1.56
CA LEU A 456 25.13 -16.20 -2.54
C LEU A 456 26.37 -17.09 -2.28
N ALA A 457 27.43 -16.54 -1.68
CA ALA A 457 28.60 -17.30 -1.29
C ALA A 457 28.34 -18.17 -0.04
N LEU A 458 27.58 -17.63 0.94
CA LEU A 458 27.36 -18.27 2.23
C LEU A 458 26.23 -19.30 2.24
N ASP A 459 25.20 -19.11 1.41
CA ASP A 459 24.02 -19.98 1.40
C ASP A 459 23.79 -20.64 0.04
N PRO A 460 24.05 -21.96 -0.08
CA PRO A 460 23.84 -22.69 -1.33
C PRO A 460 22.36 -22.85 -1.68
N THR A 461 21.44 -22.78 -0.70
CA THR A 461 20.00 -22.88 -0.93
C THR A 461 19.49 -21.64 -1.65
N ILE A 462 19.84 -20.45 -1.14
CA ILE A 462 19.49 -19.18 -1.79
C ILE A 462 20.11 -19.11 -3.18
N ARG A 463 21.38 -19.54 -3.34
CA ARG A 463 22.06 -19.58 -4.64
C ARG A 463 21.35 -20.48 -5.64
N ALA A 464 20.92 -21.69 -5.23
CA ALA A 464 20.21 -22.62 -6.12
C ALA A 464 18.85 -22.05 -6.56
N GLU A 465 18.13 -21.40 -5.68
CA GLU A 465 16.82 -20.81 -5.98
C GLU A 465 16.93 -19.58 -6.89
N VAL A 466 17.89 -18.68 -6.62
CA VAL A 466 18.16 -17.52 -7.50
C VAL A 466 18.60 -17.99 -8.89
N ALA A 467 19.46 -19.01 -8.98
CA ALA A 467 19.86 -19.61 -10.25
C ALA A 467 18.67 -20.29 -10.98
N GLY A 468 17.75 -20.89 -10.24
CA GLY A 468 16.51 -21.46 -10.78
C GLY A 468 15.58 -20.40 -11.37
N LEU A 469 15.42 -19.27 -10.68
CA LEU A 469 14.64 -18.14 -11.18
C LEU A 469 15.27 -17.52 -12.43
N ALA A 470 16.59 -17.34 -12.46
CA ALA A 470 17.29 -16.81 -13.62
C ALA A 470 17.09 -17.70 -14.87
N ARG A 471 17.12 -19.04 -14.70
CA ARG A 471 16.86 -20.00 -15.80
C ARG A 471 15.40 -20.04 -16.25
N ALA A 472 14.46 -19.67 -15.38
CA ALA A 472 13.04 -19.64 -15.72
C ALA A 472 12.62 -18.36 -16.48
N VAL A 473 13.45 -17.31 -16.41
CA VAL A 473 13.24 -16.01 -17.08
C VAL A 473 13.98 -15.94 -18.44
N LEU A 474 15.09 -16.66 -18.58
CA LEU A 474 15.83 -16.85 -19.85
C LEU A 474 15.21 -17.98 -20.66
#